data_80df7c3cd3c36c61e2464fd0482d0789
#
_entry.id   80df7c3cd3c36c61e2464fd0482d0789
#
_cell.length_a   1.000
_cell.length_b   1.000
_cell.length_c   1.000
_cell.angle_alpha   90.00
_cell.angle_beta   90.00
_cell.angle_gamma   90.00
#
_symmetry.space_group_name_H-M   'P 1'
#
loop_
_entity.id
_entity.type
_entity.pdbx_description
1 polymer ?
#
loop_
_entity_poly.entity_id
_entity_poly.type
_entity_poly.pdbx_seq_one_letter_code
_entity_poly.pdbx_strand_id
1 'polypeptide(L)'
;MAVLAATAALALVALSALPGCGGAAEKSEAASSDPDHPPVVLVVFDELPAPSLMKPDHHVDAERYPNFAELESTSTFYRDATTVADATFAAVPAIFGGWRPYGHYQGKPDREIDMKHTIFTLLHPTYKLNVFEPISYICTHEICPTSTHQDLIAAHGREPAGESIGRTQKVLIARTEQAINQIKAPAAGSRPIAHILHIEMPHPPWRYLPTGQAYRIFENDKPGLVNPPPTKNDLLVGRTQGPPSWIDDQYMVDQGTQRHLLQAANADRILGEVITHLKAAGLWDKALVIATSDHGANFIAKELRREAKGRSLTQLAGVPIFLKLPGQTTGKVSTSSVTTIDILPTIAQQTHLGEDWKFTGIPLDQARPISGPDVRASGARKQIRESHDQFIAERDAWLQTLAKRFPAGKDSLYRSGPNQELIGDPMPSSLAPTPPGQRAQFSYPPTYANVDPAAKLISAYVSGRLEGVAAKQDLALAVNGKIAAVGRSYSDFGAIHFSMIVPPTSFRKGANTLALLAVVNGNPAYQLGGVGR
;
A
#
# COMPACT_ATOMS: atom_id res chain seq x y z
N MET A 1 52.27 19.85 -63.42
CA MET A 1 53.24 20.95 -63.21
C MET A 1 53.24 21.32 -61.76
N ALA A 2 54.44 21.29 -61.19
CA ALA A 2 54.91 21.85 -59.92
C ALA A 2 54.40 21.24 -58.63
N VAL A 3 55.19 20.37 -58.12
CA VAL A 3 55.51 19.93 -56.76
C VAL A 3 56.03 21.12 -55.95
N LEU A 4 55.62 21.19 -54.72
CA LEU A 4 56.41 21.83 -53.63
C LEU A 4 56.17 21.11 -52.30
N ALA A 5 57.26 20.48 -51.86
CA ALA A 5 57.42 19.88 -50.58
C ALA A 5 57.69 20.97 -49.52
N ALA A 6 57.19 20.81 -48.33
CA ALA A 6 57.58 21.59 -47.14
C ALA A 6 57.90 20.63 -46.01
N THR A 7 59.14 20.69 -45.58
CA THR A 7 59.79 19.95 -44.49
C THR A 7 59.29 20.31 -43.14
N ALA A 8 59.00 19.27 -42.31
CA ALA A 8 58.69 19.41 -40.88
C ALA A 8 59.99 19.56 -40.05
N ALA A 9 60.09 20.61 -39.26
CA ALA A 9 61.10 20.74 -38.24
C ALA A 9 60.57 20.25 -36.87
N LEU A 10 61.21 19.22 -36.32
CA LEU A 10 61.00 18.77 -34.94
C LEU A 10 61.63 19.77 -33.97
N ALA A 11 60.83 20.40 -33.14
CA ALA A 11 61.29 21.09 -31.93
C ALA A 11 61.06 20.18 -30.72
N LEU A 12 62.15 19.67 -30.13
CA LEU A 12 62.12 19.02 -28.83
C LEU A 12 61.91 20.12 -27.76
N VAL A 13 60.77 20.08 -27.08
CA VAL A 13 60.53 20.84 -25.84
C VAL A 13 60.70 19.88 -24.66
N ALA A 14 61.72 20.13 -23.87
CA ALA A 14 61.93 19.45 -22.60
C ALA A 14 60.86 19.86 -21.60
N LEU A 15 59.98 18.91 -21.21
CA LEU A 15 59.00 19.08 -20.14
C LEU A 15 59.70 18.83 -18.82
N SER A 16 59.93 19.92 -18.06
CA SER A 16 60.28 19.87 -16.64
C SER A 16 59.09 19.36 -15.82
N ALA A 17 59.27 18.25 -15.14
CA ALA A 17 58.31 17.66 -14.23
C ALA A 17 58.10 18.59 -13.02
N LEU A 18 56.88 19.13 -12.90
CA LEU A 18 56.36 19.70 -11.63
C LEU A 18 55.76 18.55 -10.81
N PRO A 19 55.98 18.54 -9.49
CA PRO A 19 55.37 17.52 -8.61
C PRO A 19 53.85 17.72 -8.60
N GLY A 20 53.10 16.72 -9.06
CA GLY A 20 51.66 16.69 -8.99
C GLY A 20 51.20 16.62 -7.53
N CYS A 21 50.46 17.62 -7.12
CA CYS A 21 49.62 17.52 -5.94
C CYS A 21 48.59 16.38 -6.19
N GLY A 22 48.84 15.24 -5.56
CA GLY A 22 47.84 14.17 -5.44
C GLY A 22 46.69 14.74 -4.63
N GLY A 23 45.60 15.08 -5.33
CA GLY A 23 44.30 15.26 -4.68
C GLY A 23 43.91 13.92 -4.07
N ALA A 24 44.15 13.77 -2.77
CA ALA A 24 43.49 12.71 -2.01
C ALA A 24 41.99 12.95 -2.21
N ALA A 25 41.30 11.97 -2.85
CA ALA A 25 39.88 11.90 -2.77
C ALA A 25 39.55 11.87 -1.26
N GLU A 26 38.98 12.94 -0.75
CA GLU A 26 38.38 12.96 0.57
C GLU A 26 37.35 11.80 0.58
N LYS A 27 37.73 10.70 1.19
CA LYS A 27 36.77 9.72 1.69
C LYS A 27 35.90 10.54 2.62
N SER A 28 34.67 10.81 2.19
CA SER A 28 33.60 11.27 3.06
C SER A 28 33.63 10.34 4.27
N GLU A 29 34.18 10.80 5.38
CA GLU A 29 34.02 10.12 6.67
C GLU A 29 32.53 10.08 6.91
N ALA A 30 31.95 8.89 6.73
CA ALA A 30 30.58 8.63 7.09
C ALA A 30 30.44 9.02 8.56
N ALA A 31 29.59 10.00 8.84
CA ALA A 31 29.32 10.46 10.19
C ALA A 31 29.16 9.25 11.10
N SER A 32 29.98 9.17 12.16
CA SER A 32 29.93 8.10 13.14
C SER A 32 28.54 8.13 13.76
N SER A 33 27.68 7.15 13.44
CA SER A 33 26.47 6.95 14.20
C SER A 33 26.88 6.54 15.61
N ASP A 34 26.34 7.22 16.62
CA ASP A 34 26.46 6.81 18.00
C ASP A 34 25.88 5.37 18.08
N PRO A 35 26.65 4.35 18.47
CA PRO A 35 26.16 2.98 18.52
C PRO A 35 25.02 2.82 19.53
N ASP A 36 24.93 3.67 20.54
CA ASP A 36 23.89 3.63 21.57
C ASP A 36 22.58 4.29 21.07
N HIS A 37 22.67 5.15 20.07
CA HIS A 37 21.51 5.84 19.50
C HIS A 37 21.46 5.70 17.97
N PRO A 38 21.16 4.50 17.43
CA PRO A 38 21.09 4.28 15.99
C PRO A 38 19.97 5.11 15.37
N PRO A 39 20.08 5.55 14.12
CA PRO A 39 18.95 6.14 13.41
C PRO A 39 17.73 5.21 13.45
N VAL A 40 16.55 5.77 13.71
CA VAL A 40 15.29 5.00 13.81
C VAL A 40 14.42 5.28 12.59
N VAL A 41 13.91 4.24 11.96
CA VAL A 41 12.95 4.32 10.86
C VAL A 41 11.76 3.43 11.17
N LEU A 42 10.61 4.02 11.40
CA LEU A 42 9.35 3.31 11.57
C LEU A 42 8.41 3.67 10.42
N VAL A 43 8.02 2.68 9.64
CA VAL A 43 7.01 2.80 8.56
C VAL A 43 5.79 2.00 8.97
N VAL A 44 4.66 2.68 9.12
CA VAL A 44 3.36 2.07 9.39
C VAL A 44 2.48 2.24 8.15
N PHE A 45 2.05 1.16 7.56
CA PHE A 45 1.07 1.16 6.47
C PHE A 45 -0.35 1.08 7.02
N ASP A 46 -1.34 1.59 6.30
CA ASP A 46 -2.75 1.56 6.66
C ASP A 46 -3.49 0.47 5.86
N GLU A 47 -4.13 -0.46 6.57
CA GLU A 47 -4.89 -1.58 5.97
C GLU A 47 -4.05 -2.56 5.14
N LEU A 48 -2.85 -2.93 5.57
CA LEU A 48 -2.02 -3.92 4.90
C LEU A 48 -2.01 -5.26 5.67
N PRO A 49 -2.89 -6.23 5.34
CA PRO A 49 -2.85 -7.55 5.94
C PRO A 49 -1.55 -8.29 5.56
N ALA A 50 -0.93 -8.99 6.50
CA ALA A 50 0.25 -9.83 6.19
C ALA A 50 -0.01 -10.83 5.05
N PRO A 51 -1.17 -11.51 4.97
CA PRO A 51 -1.47 -12.42 3.86
C PRO A 51 -1.50 -11.75 2.48
N SER A 52 -1.71 -10.43 2.38
CA SER A 52 -1.64 -9.72 1.09
C SER A 52 -0.24 -9.69 0.49
N LEU A 53 0.79 -9.81 1.33
CA LEU A 53 2.19 -9.82 0.90
C LEU A 53 2.74 -11.23 0.67
N MET A 54 2.11 -12.26 1.26
CA MET A 54 2.68 -13.62 1.35
C MET A 54 2.15 -14.55 0.26
N LYS A 55 2.99 -15.52 -0.10
CA LYS A 55 2.62 -16.73 -0.81
C LYS A 55 2.23 -17.85 0.18
N PRO A 56 1.66 -18.98 -0.31
CA PRO A 56 1.37 -20.14 0.53
C PRO A 56 2.58 -20.77 1.25
N ASP A 57 3.80 -20.46 0.81
CA ASP A 57 5.04 -20.87 1.50
C ASP A 57 5.40 -19.96 2.67
N HIS A 58 4.57 -18.97 2.96
CA HIS A 58 4.69 -17.99 4.04
C HIS A 58 5.85 -16.98 3.88
N HIS A 59 6.44 -16.89 2.70
CA HIS A 59 7.38 -15.86 2.33
C HIS A 59 6.71 -14.75 1.53
N VAL A 60 7.30 -13.57 1.54
CA VAL A 60 6.84 -12.45 0.71
C VAL A 60 6.89 -12.83 -0.77
N ASP A 61 5.86 -12.46 -1.52
CA ASP A 61 5.82 -12.62 -2.97
C ASP A 61 6.78 -11.62 -3.63
N ALA A 62 8.02 -12.03 -3.87
CA ALA A 62 9.08 -11.18 -4.39
C ALA A 62 8.81 -10.65 -5.82
N GLU A 63 7.93 -11.31 -6.60
CA GLU A 63 7.57 -10.83 -7.93
C GLU A 63 6.61 -9.65 -7.86
N ARG A 64 5.71 -9.62 -6.89
CA ARG A 64 4.74 -8.54 -6.65
C ARG A 64 5.28 -7.46 -5.75
N TYR A 65 6.04 -7.84 -4.71
CA TYR A 65 6.48 -6.99 -3.61
C TYR A 65 7.99 -7.10 -3.39
N PRO A 66 8.81 -6.72 -4.39
CA PRO A 66 10.27 -6.91 -4.36
C PRO A 66 10.96 -6.17 -3.21
N ASN A 67 10.41 -5.04 -2.76
CA ASN A 67 11.03 -4.24 -1.70
C ASN A 67 10.69 -4.80 -0.30
N PHE A 68 9.49 -5.34 -0.08
CA PHE A 68 9.20 -6.12 1.12
C PHE A 68 10.01 -7.41 1.16
N ALA A 69 10.25 -8.06 0.01
CA ALA A 69 11.11 -9.24 -0.08
C ALA A 69 12.58 -8.89 0.19
N GLU A 70 13.06 -7.74 -0.26
CA GLU A 70 14.38 -7.24 0.12
C GLU A 70 14.47 -7.01 1.63
N LEU A 71 13.45 -6.40 2.23
CA LEU A 71 13.41 -6.21 3.68
C LEU A 71 13.35 -7.55 4.43
N GLU A 72 12.55 -8.54 3.97
CA GLU A 72 12.54 -9.90 4.53
C GLU A 72 13.93 -10.53 4.50
N SER A 73 14.67 -10.36 3.41
CA SER A 73 16.01 -10.95 3.24
C SER A 73 17.09 -10.38 4.16
N THR A 74 16.83 -9.23 4.80
CA THR A 74 17.79 -8.48 5.63
C THR A 74 17.28 -8.17 7.03
N SER A 75 16.08 -8.64 7.39
CA SER A 75 15.41 -8.35 8.66
C SER A 75 14.83 -9.60 9.30
N THR A 76 14.27 -9.50 10.49
CA THR A 76 13.41 -10.53 11.06
C THR A 76 11.97 -10.23 10.66
N PHE A 77 11.36 -11.11 9.87
CA PHE A 77 9.96 -11.06 9.51
C PHE A 77 9.11 -11.86 10.48
N TYR A 78 8.28 -11.21 11.27
CA TYR A 78 7.33 -11.83 12.18
C TYR A 78 6.01 -12.06 11.43
N ARG A 79 5.89 -13.19 10.76
CA ARG A 79 4.77 -13.51 9.86
C ARG A 79 3.43 -13.75 10.57
N ASP A 80 3.50 -14.11 11.87
CA ASP A 80 2.34 -14.40 12.71
C ASP A 80 2.00 -13.23 13.65
N ALA A 81 2.51 -12.04 13.33
CA ALA A 81 2.26 -10.82 14.08
C ALA A 81 0.80 -10.37 13.98
N THR A 82 0.29 -9.76 15.04
CA THR A 82 -1.08 -9.25 15.08
C THR A 82 -1.16 -7.80 15.56
N THR A 83 -2.17 -7.07 15.06
CA THR A 83 -2.56 -5.80 15.65
C THR A 83 -3.39 -6.00 16.92
N VAL A 84 -3.58 -4.91 17.68
CA VAL A 84 -4.42 -4.89 18.88
C VAL A 84 -5.77 -4.17 18.69
N ALA A 85 -6.01 -3.59 17.50
CA ALA A 85 -7.25 -2.91 17.15
C ALA A 85 -7.56 -3.03 15.65
N ASP A 86 -8.83 -2.96 15.28
CA ASP A 86 -9.33 -3.08 13.90
C ASP A 86 -9.58 -1.74 13.21
N ALA A 87 -9.12 -0.64 13.79
CA ALA A 87 -9.30 0.71 13.26
C ALA A 87 -8.09 1.59 13.55
N THR A 88 -7.66 2.37 12.56
CA THR A 88 -6.50 3.25 12.55
C THR A 88 -6.39 4.13 13.80
N PHE A 89 -7.51 4.76 14.19
CA PHE A 89 -7.56 5.65 15.36
C PHE A 89 -7.32 4.97 16.71
N ALA A 90 -7.39 3.65 16.77
CA ALA A 90 -7.05 2.88 17.97
C ALA A 90 -5.71 2.15 17.79
N ALA A 91 -5.44 1.64 16.58
CA ALA A 91 -4.24 0.87 16.28
C ALA A 91 -2.98 1.74 16.24
N VAL A 92 -3.00 2.87 15.52
CA VAL A 92 -1.83 3.77 15.42
C VAL A 92 -1.43 4.36 16.78
N PRO A 93 -2.36 4.91 17.58
CA PRO A 93 -2.03 5.30 18.94
C PRO A 93 -1.46 4.17 19.80
N ALA A 94 -1.96 2.95 19.66
CA ALA A 94 -1.42 1.79 20.39
C ALA A 94 0.01 1.43 19.97
N ILE A 95 0.33 1.51 18.68
CA ILE A 95 1.70 1.34 18.16
C ILE A 95 2.64 2.38 18.77
N PHE A 96 2.23 3.65 18.74
CA PHE A 96 3.09 4.76 19.18
C PHE A 96 3.18 4.90 20.70
N GLY A 97 2.24 4.30 21.45
CA GLY A 97 2.24 4.32 22.90
C GLY A 97 2.71 3.01 23.55
N GLY A 98 2.80 1.91 22.81
CA GLY A 98 3.19 0.60 23.36
C GLY A 98 2.18 0.03 24.35
N TRP A 99 0.87 0.35 24.21
CA TRP A 99 -0.20 -0.06 25.11
C TRP A 99 -1.45 -0.52 24.36
N ARG A 100 -2.27 -1.34 25.04
CA ARG A 100 -3.55 -1.79 24.46
C ARG A 100 -4.60 -0.69 24.54
N PRO A 101 -5.39 -0.48 23.49
CA PRO A 101 -6.47 0.50 23.54
C PRO A 101 -7.59 0.02 24.47
N TYR A 102 -7.91 0.85 25.45
CA TYR A 102 -9.05 0.68 26.35
C TYR A 102 -9.99 1.88 26.19
N GLY A 103 -11.33 1.65 26.26
CA GLY A 103 -12.29 2.74 26.28
C GLY A 103 -13.21 2.87 25.07
N HIS A 104 -14.02 3.93 25.06
CA HIS A 104 -14.99 4.23 24.00
C HIS A 104 -14.38 5.16 22.96
N TYR A 105 -14.15 4.63 21.78
CA TYR A 105 -13.74 5.46 20.65
C TYR A 105 -14.95 6.24 20.07
N GLN A 106 -14.87 7.59 20.01
CA GLN A 106 -15.88 8.49 19.43
C GLN A 106 -15.28 9.40 18.34
N GLY A 107 -14.28 8.94 17.58
CA GLY A 107 -13.62 9.79 16.58
C GLY A 107 -12.75 10.91 17.17
N LYS A 108 -12.47 10.85 18.47
CA LYS A 108 -11.47 11.67 19.17
C LYS A 108 -10.40 10.76 19.73
N PRO A 109 -9.15 11.22 19.90
CA PRO A 109 -8.17 10.48 20.68
C PRO A 109 -8.82 10.03 21.97
N ASP A 110 -8.70 8.75 22.32
CA ASP A 110 -9.22 8.27 23.59
C ASP A 110 -8.61 9.14 24.69
N ARG A 111 -9.40 9.66 25.61
CA ARG A 111 -8.88 10.52 26.69
C ARG A 111 -7.90 9.77 27.61
N GLU A 112 -7.81 8.46 27.45
CA GLU A 112 -6.89 7.58 28.17
C GLU A 112 -5.55 7.38 27.44
N ILE A 113 -5.32 8.02 26.27
CA ILE A 113 -3.98 8.02 25.64
C ILE A 113 -3.00 8.73 26.57
N ASP A 114 -2.02 7.99 27.03
CA ASP A 114 -0.93 8.58 27.80
C ASP A 114 0.01 9.37 26.87
N MET A 115 -0.35 10.63 26.63
CA MET A 115 0.42 11.55 25.78
C MET A 115 1.84 11.81 26.30
N LYS A 116 2.15 11.41 27.54
CA LYS A 116 3.48 11.56 28.13
C LYS A 116 4.43 10.42 27.75
N HIS A 117 3.87 9.25 27.41
CA HIS A 117 4.64 8.04 27.10
C HIS A 117 4.33 7.56 25.67
N THR A 118 4.83 8.29 24.68
CA THR A 118 4.69 7.96 23.27
C THR A 118 6.06 7.89 22.60
N ILE A 119 6.15 7.28 21.42
CA ILE A 119 7.37 7.26 20.61
C ILE A 119 7.96 8.67 20.40
N PHE A 120 7.10 9.69 20.29
CA PHE A 120 7.51 11.07 20.08
C PHE A 120 8.16 11.66 21.33
N THR A 121 7.57 11.47 22.49
CA THR A 121 8.12 11.94 23.77
C THR A 121 9.34 11.13 24.21
N LEU A 122 9.42 9.84 23.83
CA LEU A 122 10.60 9.00 24.04
C LEU A 122 11.81 9.52 23.25
N LEU A 123 11.61 9.77 21.96
CA LEU A 123 12.73 10.05 21.05
C LEU A 123 13.10 11.55 20.99
N HIS A 124 12.15 12.47 21.15
CA HIS A 124 12.39 13.90 20.97
C HIS A 124 13.56 14.48 21.79
N PRO A 125 13.85 14.08 23.03
CA PRO A 125 14.98 14.59 23.78
C PRO A 125 16.34 14.31 23.13
N THR A 126 16.47 13.13 22.49
CA THR A 126 17.73 12.64 21.91
C THR A 126 17.78 12.79 20.39
N TYR A 127 16.66 12.58 19.70
CA TYR A 127 16.57 12.53 18.24
C TYR A 127 15.99 13.82 17.65
N LYS A 128 16.43 14.14 16.42
CA LYS A 128 15.66 15.02 15.53
C LYS A 128 14.55 14.18 14.88
N LEU A 129 13.30 14.63 14.98
CA LEU A 129 12.16 13.90 14.45
C LEU A 129 11.82 14.37 13.03
N ASN A 130 11.60 13.41 12.13
CA ASN A 130 10.95 13.57 10.82
C ASN A 130 9.67 12.75 10.85
N VAL A 131 8.53 13.41 11.02
CA VAL A 131 7.24 12.77 11.25
C VAL A 131 6.27 13.07 10.12
N PHE A 132 5.74 12.01 9.52
CA PHE A 132 4.56 12.04 8.68
C PHE A 132 3.48 11.16 9.31
N GLU A 133 2.54 11.76 10.02
CA GLU A 133 1.44 11.08 10.70
C GLU A 133 0.17 11.91 10.50
N PRO A 134 -0.66 11.55 9.49
CA PRO A 134 -1.78 12.39 9.07
C PRO A 134 -3.09 12.13 9.84
N ILE A 135 -3.20 11.05 10.62
CA ILE A 135 -4.47 10.54 11.14
C ILE A 135 -4.64 10.77 12.64
N SER A 136 -3.64 10.40 13.45
CA SER A 136 -3.72 10.58 14.89
C SER A 136 -3.15 11.94 15.31
N TYR A 137 -3.59 12.45 16.42
CA TYR A 137 -3.10 13.71 16.96
C TYR A 137 -2.09 13.50 18.10
N ILE A 138 -1.45 12.34 18.11
CA ILE A 138 -0.56 11.93 19.21
C ILE A 138 0.72 12.74 19.25
N CYS A 139 1.28 13.14 18.09
CA CYS A 139 2.40 14.08 18.11
C CYS A 139 1.88 15.51 18.30
N THR A 140 2.14 16.07 19.47
CA THR A 140 1.70 17.43 19.78
C THR A 140 2.43 18.47 18.92
N HIS A 141 1.82 19.63 18.69
CA HIS A 141 2.42 20.70 17.90
C HIS A 141 3.77 21.18 18.47
N GLU A 142 3.97 21.05 19.79
CA GLU A 142 5.24 21.40 20.44
C GLU A 142 6.40 20.50 19.97
N ILE A 143 6.14 19.20 19.80
CA ILE A 143 7.13 18.20 19.35
C ILE A 143 7.19 18.13 17.83
N CYS A 144 6.03 18.22 17.15
CA CYS A 144 5.86 18.10 15.70
C CYS A 144 5.22 19.36 15.10
N PRO A 145 5.93 20.50 15.05
CA PRO A 145 5.34 21.76 14.58
C PRO A 145 4.94 21.74 13.09
N THR A 146 5.49 20.81 12.32
CA THR A 146 5.22 20.65 10.88
C THR A 146 4.31 19.47 10.58
N SER A 147 3.55 18.96 11.57
CA SER A 147 2.65 17.82 11.34
C SER A 147 1.62 18.17 10.26
N THR A 148 1.37 17.24 9.36
CA THR A 148 0.54 17.37 8.16
C THR A 148 -0.96 17.55 8.41
N HIS A 149 -1.39 17.44 9.66
CA HIS A 149 -2.81 17.41 9.98
C HIS A 149 -3.55 18.70 9.59
N GLN A 150 -2.97 19.88 9.81
CA GLN A 150 -3.60 21.16 9.42
C GLN A 150 -3.77 21.30 7.91
N ASP A 151 -2.78 20.81 7.14
CA ASP A 151 -2.85 20.82 5.68
C ASP A 151 -3.95 19.88 5.17
N LEU A 152 -4.18 18.76 5.86
CA LEU A 152 -5.25 17.82 5.51
C LEU A 152 -6.63 18.37 5.84
N ILE A 153 -6.81 19.01 7.00
CA ILE A 153 -8.06 19.71 7.33
C ILE A 153 -8.36 20.77 6.27
N ALA A 154 -7.36 21.55 5.87
CA ALA A 154 -7.52 22.56 4.82
C ALA A 154 -7.82 21.95 3.43
N ALA A 155 -7.37 20.70 3.19
CA ALA A 155 -7.63 19.95 1.96
C ALA A 155 -9.00 19.25 1.95
N HIS A 156 -9.68 19.08 3.09
CA HIS A 156 -11.03 18.50 3.20
C HIS A 156 -12.09 19.46 2.63
N GLY A 157 -12.12 19.60 1.31
CA GLY A 157 -13.19 20.21 0.56
C GLY A 157 -13.96 19.15 -0.24
N ARG A 158 -15.11 19.50 -0.82
CA ARG A 158 -15.82 18.62 -1.76
C ARG A 158 -14.87 18.29 -2.92
N GLU A 159 -14.42 17.03 -2.98
CA GLU A 159 -13.63 16.56 -4.11
C GLU A 159 -14.53 16.42 -5.34
N PRO A 160 -14.08 16.87 -6.53
CA PRO A 160 -14.80 16.60 -7.77
C PRO A 160 -14.91 15.09 -7.97
N ALA A 161 -16.09 14.60 -8.28
CA ALA A 161 -16.31 13.19 -8.54
C ALA A 161 -15.42 12.72 -9.72
N GLY A 162 -14.58 11.71 -9.48
CA GLY A 162 -14.09 10.77 -10.48
C GLY A 162 -13.01 11.23 -11.47
N GLU A 163 -12.89 12.49 -11.81
CA GLU A 163 -12.05 12.92 -12.95
C GLU A 163 -10.58 13.22 -12.61
N SER A 164 -10.26 13.40 -11.35
CA SER A 164 -8.90 13.72 -10.90
C SER A 164 -8.59 13.07 -9.56
N ILE A 165 -7.32 13.00 -9.22
CA ILE A 165 -6.89 12.72 -7.84
C ILE A 165 -7.39 13.86 -6.97
N GLY A 166 -8.14 13.55 -5.91
CA GLY A 166 -8.70 14.53 -5.01
C GLY A 166 -7.65 15.38 -4.30
N ARG A 167 -8.06 16.52 -3.76
CA ARG A 167 -7.16 17.47 -3.10
C ARG A 167 -6.42 16.82 -1.92
N THR A 168 -7.14 16.09 -1.07
CA THR A 168 -6.56 15.37 0.08
C THR A 168 -5.49 14.37 -0.34
N GLN A 169 -5.76 13.55 -1.36
CA GLN A 169 -4.78 12.59 -1.87
C GLN A 169 -3.52 13.27 -2.45
N LYS A 170 -3.67 14.40 -3.13
CA LYS A 170 -2.52 15.18 -3.62
C LYS A 170 -1.64 15.67 -2.48
N VAL A 171 -2.24 16.16 -1.40
CA VAL A 171 -1.51 16.60 -0.20
C VAL A 171 -0.80 15.42 0.45
N LEU A 172 -1.48 14.28 0.64
CA LEU A 172 -0.89 13.06 1.20
C LEU A 172 0.33 12.58 0.41
N ILE A 173 0.22 12.49 -0.92
CA ILE A 173 1.33 12.10 -1.79
C ILE A 173 2.51 13.08 -1.63
N ALA A 174 2.26 14.37 -1.77
CA ALA A 174 3.31 15.39 -1.69
C ALA A 174 4.02 15.37 -0.32
N ARG A 175 3.28 15.14 0.76
CA ARG A 175 3.85 15.07 2.11
C ARG A 175 4.58 13.75 2.35
N THR A 176 4.11 12.64 1.81
CA THR A 176 4.84 11.36 1.83
C THR A 176 6.18 11.51 1.11
N GLU A 177 6.18 12.05 -0.12
CA GLU A 177 7.40 12.34 -0.88
C GLU A 177 8.33 13.29 -0.11
N GLN A 178 7.79 14.35 0.50
CA GLN A 178 8.56 15.28 1.32
C GLN A 178 9.23 14.58 2.51
N ALA A 179 8.48 13.73 3.24
CA ALA A 179 9.00 13.01 4.41
C ALA A 179 10.11 12.02 4.01
N ILE A 180 9.93 11.29 2.90
CA ILE A 180 10.96 10.38 2.35
C ILE A 180 12.20 11.16 1.92
N ASN A 181 12.05 12.31 1.27
CA ASN A 181 13.16 13.18 0.87
C ASN A 181 13.95 13.79 2.05
N GLN A 182 13.42 13.72 3.27
CA GLN A 182 14.17 14.08 4.50
C GLN A 182 15.09 12.96 4.99
N ILE A 183 15.02 11.76 4.41
CA ILE A 183 15.93 10.65 4.73
C ILE A 183 17.27 10.95 4.06
N LYS A 184 18.19 11.58 4.82
CA LYS A 184 19.51 12.02 4.37
C LYS A 184 20.54 11.73 5.45
N ALA A 185 21.81 11.65 5.05
CA ALA A 185 22.91 11.56 6.01
C ALA A 185 22.85 12.75 6.99
N PRO A 186 22.91 12.50 8.32
CA PRO A 186 22.97 13.57 9.28
C PRO A 186 24.30 14.35 9.14
N ALA A 187 24.28 15.64 9.44
CA ALA A 187 25.52 16.41 9.51
C ALA A 187 26.39 15.89 10.66
N ALA A 188 27.70 15.98 10.50
CA ALA A 188 28.64 15.58 11.55
C ALA A 188 28.35 16.35 12.88
N GLY A 189 28.29 15.60 13.99
CA GLY A 189 27.96 16.13 15.31
C GLY A 189 26.50 16.54 15.52
N SER A 190 25.60 16.30 14.56
CA SER A 190 24.18 16.53 14.77
C SER A 190 23.53 15.37 15.52
N ARG A 191 22.37 15.64 16.14
CA ARG A 191 21.53 14.61 16.77
C ARG A 191 21.14 13.53 15.75
N PRO A 192 21.04 12.25 16.15
CA PRO A 192 20.51 11.21 15.28
C PRO A 192 19.08 11.54 14.83
N ILE A 193 18.62 10.93 13.74
CA ILE A 193 17.31 11.22 13.18
C ILE A 193 16.40 10.01 13.38
N ALA A 194 15.15 10.27 13.80
CA ALA A 194 14.07 9.30 13.79
C ALA A 194 13.05 9.69 12.72
N HIS A 195 12.86 8.81 11.75
CA HIS A 195 11.84 8.91 10.70
C HIS A 195 10.63 8.05 11.09
N ILE A 196 9.48 8.70 11.31
CA ILE A 196 8.22 8.04 11.70
C ILE A 196 7.20 8.37 10.63
N LEU A 197 6.87 7.37 9.80
CA LEU A 197 6.06 7.52 8.60
C LEU A 197 4.82 6.64 8.71
N HIS A 198 3.63 7.26 8.82
CA HIS A 198 2.35 6.58 8.70
C HIS A 198 1.76 6.85 7.31
N ILE A 199 1.74 5.82 6.46
CA ILE A 199 1.41 5.90 5.04
C ILE A 199 0.04 5.29 4.80
N GLU A 200 -0.95 6.10 4.40
CA GLU A 200 -2.33 5.67 4.13
C GLU A 200 -2.43 4.76 2.88
N MET A 201 -1.61 3.70 2.82
CA MET A 201 -1.61 2.69 1.77
C MET A 201 -1.53 1.29 2.40
N PRO A 202 -2.26 0.33 1.86
CA PRO A 202 -3.23 0.37 0.74
C PRO A 202 -4.67 0.73 1.12
N HIS A 203 -4.91 1.58 2.12
CA HIS A 203 -6.25 2.06 2.50
C HIS A 203 -7.06 2.57 1.28
N PRO A 204 -8.38 2.30 1.18
CA PRO A 204 -9.20 2.88 0.10
C PRO A 204 -9.33 4.42 0.20
N PRO A 205 -9.55 5.12 -0.92
CA PRO A 205 -9.94 4.57 -2.23
C PRO A 205 -8.77 3.92 -2.96
N TRP A 206 -9.01 2.72 -3.49
CA TRP A 206 -7.98 2.01 -4.26
C TRP A 206 -7.86 2.62 -5.66
N ARG A 207 -6.85 3.46 -5.86
CA ARG A 207 -6.64 4.26 -7.09
C ARG A 207 -5.22 4.21 -7.62
N TYR A 208 -4.33 3.43 -7.01
CA TYR A 208 -2.93 3.37 -7.42
C TYR A 208 -2.57 2.01 -7.98
N LEU A 209 -1.74 2.06 -9.02
CA LEU A 209 -1.12 0.92 -9.66
C LEU A 209 0.29 0.69 -9.08
N PRO A 210 0.89 -0.49 -9.29
CA PRO A 210 2.25 -0.79 -8.83
C PRO A 210 3.31 0.21 -9.29
N THR A 211 3.05 0.89 -10.41
CA THR A 211 3.92 1.93 -10.99
C THR A 211 3.88 3.27 -10.25
N GLY A 212 3.00 3.43 -9.26
CA GLY A 212 2.71 4.71 -8.62
C GLY A 212 1.73 5.60 -9.39
N GLN A 213 1.31 5.18 -10.58
CA GLN A 213 0.29 5.89 -11.34
C GLN A 213 -1.07 5.73 -10.67
N ALA A 214 -1.83 6.82 -10.63
CA ALA A 214 -3.24 6.74 -10.26
C ALA A 214 -4.10 6.42 -11.49
N TYR A 215 -5.23 5.76 -11.28
CA TYR A 215 -6.21 5.57 -12.34
C TYR A 215 -7.50 6.36 -12.08
N ARG A 216 -8.15 6.78 -13.17
CA ARG A 216 -9.42 7.52 -13.12
C ARG A 216 -10.57 6.58 -12.79
N ILE A 217 -11.50 7.08 -11.99
CA ILE A 217 -12.76 6.40 -11.67
C ILE A 217 -13.88 7.42 -11.92
N PHE A 218 -14.88 7.04 -12.72
CA PHE A 218 -15.96 7.93 -13.14
C PHE A 218 -17.32 7.62 -12.51
N GLU A 219 -17.41 6.48 -11.81
CA GLU A 219 -18.63 6.00 -11.16
C GLU A 219 -18.34 5.60 -9.71
N ASN A 220 -18.99 4.57 -9.20
CA ASN A 220 -18.70 4.04 -7.87
C ASN A 220 -17.23 3.59 -7.77
N ASP A 221 -16.48 4.22 -6.89
CA ASP A 221 -15.06 3.91 -6.65
C ASP A 221 -14.84 2.68 -5.77
N LYS A 222 -15.91 2.11 -5.22
CA LYS A 222 -15.90 0.93 -4.36
C LYS A 222 -17.00 -0.06 -4.75
N PRO A 223 -17.01 -0.56 -5.99
CA PRO A 223 -18.04 -1.51 -6.41
C PRO A 223 -18.03 -2.73 -5.47
N GLY A 224 -19.22 -3.20 -5.12
CA GLY A 224 -19.40 -4.30 -4.18
C GLY A 224 -19.32 -3.93 -2.69
N LEU A 225 -18.97 -2.69 -2.33
CA LEU A 225 -19.10 -2.16 -0.97
C LEU A 225 -20.35 -1.30 -0.86
N VAL A 226 -21.19 -1.61 0.12
CA VAL A 226 -22.39 -0.85 0.44
C VAL A 226 -22.31 -0.32 1.87
N ASN A 227 -22.79 0.89 2.06
CA ASN A 227 -22.98 1.44 3.39
C ASN A 227 -24.46 1.23 3.77
N PRO A 228 -24.77 0.29 4.65
CA PRO A 228 -26.13 0.08 5.10
C PRO A 228 -26.65 1.31 5.85
N PRO A 229 -27.96 1.45 6.03
CA PRO A 229 -28.52 2.48 6.90
C PRO A 229 -27.86 2.46 8.29
N PRO A 230 -27.67 3.61 8.93
CA PRO A 230 -27.05 3.66 10.25
C PRO A 230 -27.90 2.92 11.27
N THR A 231 -27.24 2.14 12.11
CA THR A 231 -27.88 1.57 13.31
C THR A 231 -28.09 2.67 14.35
N LYS A 232 -28.90 2.37 15.39
CA LYS A 232 -29.09 3.29 16.53
C LYS A 232 -27.75 3.69 17.18
N ASN A 233 -26.81 2.75 17.24
CA ASN A 233 -25.47 3.01 17.77
C ASN A 233 -24.63 3.90 16.85
N ASP A 234 -24.75 3.74 15.53
CA ASP A 234 -24.07 4.62 14.57
C ASP A 234 -24.56 6.06 14.70
N LEU A 235 -25.88 6.24 14.84
CA LEU A 235 -26.47 7.57 15.06
C LEU A 235 -26.02 8.21 16.39
N LEU A 236 -25.88 7.42 17.46
CA LEU A 236 -25.38 7.89 18.75
C LEU A 236 -23.93 8.40 18.70
N VAL A 237 -23.13 7.91 17.74
CA VAL A 237 -21.75 8.36 17.51
C VAL A 237 -21.63 9.32 16.33
N GLY A 238 -22.76 9.87 15.84
CA GLY A 238 -22.79 10.86 14.78
C GLY A 238 -22.54 10.31 13.35
N ARG A 239 -22.62 8.99 13.15
CA ARG A 239 -22.53 8.39 11.83
C ARG A 239 -23.87 8.47 11.11
N THR A 240 -23.86 8.92 9.86
CA THR A 240 -25.06 9.00 9.01
C THR A 240 -25.29 7.74 8.17
N GLN A 241 -24.33 6.81 8.19
CA GLN A 241 -24.38 5.53 7.48
C GLN A 241 -23.72 4.45 8.34
N GLY A 242 -24.12 3.21 8.16
CA GLY A 242 -23.46 2.06 8.77
C GLY A 242 -22.06 1.81 8.16
N PRO A 243 -21.25 0.96 8.80
CA PRO A 243 -19.92 0.63 8.30
C PRO A 243 -20.00 -0.10 6.96
N PRO A 244 -19.04 0.11 6.04
CA PRO A 244 -19.03 -0.55 4.73
C PRO A 244 -19.02 -2.08 4.86
N SER A 245 -19.92 -2.74 4.15
CA SER A 245 -19.99 -4.21 4.04
C SER A 245 -19.93 -4.65 2.59
N TRP A 246 -19.39 -5.85 2.36
CA TRP A 246 -19.41 -6.48 1.06
C TRP A 246 -20.80 -7.03 0.75
N ILE A 247 -21.24 -6.86 -0.51
CA ILE A 247 -22.47 -7.51 -1.01
C ILE A 247 -22.27 -9.02 -1.11
N ASP A 248 -23.38 -9.75 -1.34
CA ASP A 248 -23.38 -11.21 -1.57
C ASP A 248 -22.94 -11.56 -3.01
N ASP A 249 -21.79 -11.06 -3.42
CA ASP A 249 -21.21 -11.37 -4.71
C ASP A 249 -19.68 -11.47 -4.59
N GLN A 250 -19.17 -12.72 -4.64
CA GLN A 250 -17.74 -12.98 -4.50
C GLN A 250 -16.91 -12.36 -5.63
N TYR A 251 -17.45 -12.24 -6.86
CA TYR A 251 -16.76 -11.60 -7.96
C TYR A 251 -16.46 -10.11 -7.65
N MET A 252 -17.44 -9.43 -7.03
CA MET A 252 -17.23 -8.03 -6.63
C MET A 252 -16.22 -7.88 -5.49
N VAL A 253 -16.20 -8.83 -4.56
CA VAL A 253 -15.16 -8.89 -3.52
C VAL A 253 -13.78 -9.11 -4.14
N ASP A 254 -13.69 -10.00 -5.14
CA ASP A 254 -12.45 -10.29 -5.85
C ASP A 254 -11.92 -9.07 -6.62
N GLN A 255 -12.81 -8.26 -7.22
CA GLN A 255 -12.42 -6.98 -7.81
C GLN A 255 -11.87 -5.98 -6.77
N GLY A 256 -12.50 -5.92 -5.60
CA GLY A 256 -11.99 -5.13 -4.48
C GLY A 256 -10.62 -5.64 -4.01
N THR A 257 -10.46 -6.95 -3.89
CA THR A 257 -9.20 -7.60 -3.54
C THR A 257 -8.10 -7.31 -4.56
N GLN A 258 -8.40 -7.43 -5.87
CA GLN A 258 -7.48 -7.10 -6.95
C GLN A 258 -6.94 -5.66 -6.82
N ARG A 259 -7.83 -4.71 -6.61
CA ARG A 259 -7.48 -3.29 -6.48
C ARG A 259 -6.67 -3.01 -5.23
N HIS A 260 -7.00 -3.68 -4.12
CA HIS A 260 -6.22 -3.63 -2.89
C HIS A 260 -4.79 -4.16 -3.11
N LEU A 261 -4.64 -5.34 -3.74
CA LEU A 261 -3.32 -5.94 -4.01
C LEU A 261 -2.47 -5.08 -4.97
N LEU A 262 -3.09 -4.46 -5.98
CA LEU A 262 -2.41 -3.50 -6.86
C LEU A 262 -1.91 -2.28 -6.07
N GLN A 263 -2.70 -1.78 -5.13
CA GLN A 263 -2.31 -0.66 -4.27
C GLN A 263 -1.29 -1.08 -3.20
N ALA A 264 -1.32 -2.33 -2.72
CA ALA A 264 -0.28 -2.90 -1.87
C ALA A 264 1.08 -2.96 -2.60
N ALA A 265 1.08 -3.23 -3.92
CA ALA A 265 2.30 -3.14 -4.72
C ALA A 265 2.79 -1.68 -4.90
N ASN A 266 1.90 -0.68 -4.83
CA ASN A 266 2.36 0.71 -4.71
C ASN A 266 2.91 1.03 -3.30
N ALA A 267 2.37 0.44 -2.24
CA ALA A 267 2.97 0.53 -0.90
C ALA A 267 4.38 -0.07 -0.88
N ASP A 268 4.59 -1.22 -1.55
CA ASP A 268 5.90 -1.80 -1.76
C ASP A 268 6.87 -0.85 -2.48
N ARG A 269 6.42 -0.18 -3.55
CA ARG A 269 7.22 0.83 -4.26
C ARG A 269 7.63 1.98 -3.33
N ILE A 270 6.73 2.47 -2.48
CA ILE A 270 7.01 3.52 -1.49
C ILE A 270 8.04 3.04 -0.46
N LEU A 271 7.94 1.80 0.02
CA LEU A 271 8.96 1.18 0.86
C LEU A 271 10.31 1.14 0.15
N GLY A 272 10.34 0.81 -1.15
CA GLY A 272 11.54 0.84 -1.98
C GLY A 272 12.19 2.22 -2.07
N GLU A 273 11.40 3.29 -2.12
CA GLU A 273 11.92 4.67 -2.04
C GLU A 273 12.57 4.93 -0.67
N VAL A 274 11.94 4.52 0.44
CA VAL A 274 12.54 4.63 1.79
C VAL A 274 13.88 3.88 1.85
N ILE A 275 13.92 2.61 1.41
CA ILE A 275 15.13 1.80 1.38
C ILE A 275 16.23 2.45 0.53
N THR A 276 15.87 2.96 -0.66
CA THR A 276 16.79 3.64 -1.57
C THR A 276 17.41 4.87 -0.93
N HIS A 277 16.60 5.70 -0.28
CA HIS A 277 17.09 6.88 0.44
C HIS A 277 17.99 6.51 1.62
N LEU A 278 17.65 5.46 2.39
CA LEU A 278 18.50 4.97 3.48
C LEU A 278 19.86 4.47 2.98
N LYS A 279 19.88 3.72 1.89
CA LYS A 279 21.13 3.26 1.25
C LYS A 279 21.97 4.44 0.74
N ALA A 280 21.34 5.37 0.01
CA ALA A 280 22.02 6.56 -0.50
C ALA A 280 22.58 7.45 0.61
N ALA A 281 21.94 7.48 1.78
CA ALA A 281 22.40 8.21 2.96
C ALA A 281 23.45 7.43 3.78
N GLY A 282 23.79 6.18 3.43
CA GLY A 282 24.68 5.32 4.21
C GLY A 282 24.11 4.93 5.59
N LEU A 283 22.78 4.93 5.71
CA LEU A 283 22.05 4.64 6.95
C LEU A 283 21.51 3.21 7.00
N TRP A 284 21.38 2.52 5.86
CA TRP A 284 20.73 1.21 5.77
C TRP A 284 21.29 0.17 6.76
N ASP A 285 22.61 0.08 6.87
CA ASP A 285 23.26 -0.87 7.77
C ASP A 285 23.35 -0.37 9.22
N LYS A 286 23.09 0.90 9.46
CA LYS A 286 23.25 1.54 10.77
C LYS A 286 21.91 1.76 11.48
N ALA A 287 20.81 1.79 10.73
CA ALA A 287 19.50 2.13 11.25
C ALA A 287 18.78 0.92 11.85
N LEU A 288 18.01 1.19 12.90
CA LEU A 288 16.89 0.37 13.33
C LEU A 288 15.73 0.64 12.38
N VAL A 289 15.36 -0.34 11.53
CA VAL A 289 14.25 -0.18 10.58
C VAL A 289 13.12 -1.12 10.97
N ILE A 290 11.92 -0.56 11.15
CA ILE A 290 10.70 -1.32 11.41
C ILE A 290 9.67 -0.95 10.36
N ALA A 291 9.10 -1.95 9.68
CA ALA A 291 7.95 -1.78 8.80
C ALA A 291 6.81 -2.67 9.28
N THR A 292 5.60 -2.09 9.36
CA THR A 292 4.41 -2.78 9.83
C THR A 292 3.15 -2.19 9.20
N SER A 293 1.99 -2.72 9.59
CA SER A 293 0.68 -2.10 9.34
C SER A 293 -0.07 -1.87 10.64
N ASP A 294 -0.96 -0.91 10.62
CA ASP A 294 -1.85 -0.63 11.76
C ASP A 294 -2.90 -1.74 11.96
N HIS A 295 -3.56 -2.17 10.90
CA HIS A 295 -4.48 -3.30 10.84
C HIS A 295 -4.64 -3.80 9.41
N GLY A 296 -5.39 -4.88 9.22
CA GLY A 296 -5.75 -5.40 7.91
C GLY A 296 -7.13 -4.94 7.42
N ALA A 297 -7.61 -5.60 6.38
CA ALA A 297 -8.93 -5.41 5.79
C ALA A 297 -9.55 -6.76 5.41
N ASN A 298 -10.87 -6.85 5.48
CA ASN A 298 -11.61 -8.08 5.20
C ASN A 298 -12.13 -8.13 3.75
N PHE A 299 -11.96 -9.27 3.09
CA PHE A 299 -12.39 -9.56 1.72
C PHE A 299 -13.28 -10.81 1.65
N ILE A 300 -14.31 -10.86 2.49
CA ILE A 300 -15.28 -11.95 2.56
C ILE A 300 -16.67 -11.38 2.23
N ALA A 301 -17.37 -12.00 1.27
CA ALA A 301 -18.74 -11.60 0.91
C ALA A 301 -19.67 -11.63 2.13
N LYS A 302 -20.59 -10.65 2.21
CA LYS A 302 -21.53 -10.41 3.32
C LYS A 302 -20.92 -9.93 4.63
N GLU A 303 -19.60 -9.86 4.74
CA GLU A 303 -18.95 -9.39 5.97
C GLU A 303 -18.64 -7.89 5.90
N LEU A 304 -18.54 -7.27 7.07
CA LEU A 304 -18.07 -5.90 7.17
C LEU A 304 -16.60 -5.82 6.76
N ARG A 305 -16.24 -4.81 5.98
CA ARG A 305 -14.85 -4.63 5.53
C ARG A 305 -13.89 -4.40 6.69
N ARG A 306 -14.36 -3.74 7.74
CA ARG A 306 -13.61 -3.37 8.95
C ARG A 306 -14.41 -3.72 10.20
N GLU A 307 -14.47 -4.98 10.56
CA GLU A 307 -14.92 -5.40 11.88
C GLU A 307 -14.26 -6.73 12.23
N ALA A 308 -13.52 -6.75 13.30
CA ALA A 308 -12.95 -7.98 13.85
C ALA A 308 -14.06 -8.87 14.36
N LYS A 309 -14.42 -9.91 13.60
CA LYS A 309 -15.53 -10.82 13.93
C LYS A 309 -15.40 -12.12 13.16
N GLY A 310 -15.43 -13.26 13.89
CA GLY A 310 -15.38 -14.58 13.27
C GLY A 310 -14.25 -14.67 12.24
N ARG A 311 -14.51 -15.21 11.06
CA ARG A 311 -13.51 -15.40 9.98
C ARG A 311 -12.85 -14.13 9.47
N SER A 312 -13.44 -12.95 9.71
CA SER A 312 -12.81 -11.69 9.33
C SER A 312 -11.70 -11.28 10.29
N LEU A 313 -11.65 -11.84 11.50
CA LEU A 313 -10.65 -11.50 12.51
C LEU A 313 -9.23 -11.73 11.98
N THR A 314 -8.98 -12.86 11.35
CA THR A 314 -7.66 -13.22 10.82
C THR A 314 -7.15 -12.21 9.77
N GLN A 315 -8.03 -11.77 8.85
CA GLN A 315 -7.64 -10.81 7.81
C GLN A 315 -7.46 -9.38 8.37
N LEU A 316 -8.12 -9.06 9.47
CA LEU A 316 -7.99 -7.76 10.13
C LEU A 316 -6.85 -7.72 11.14
N ALA A 317 -6.64 -8.81 11.87
CA ALA A 317 -5.66 -8.88 12.93
C ALA A 317 -4.24 -9.16 12.42
N GLY A 318 -4.09 -10.01 11.41
CA GLY A 318 -2.78 -10.44 10.89
C GLY A 318 -2.09 -9.31 10.12
N VAL A 319 -1.04 -8.74 10.70
CA VAL A 319 -0.25 -7.65 10.10
C VAL A 319 1.22 -8.06 9.95
N PRO A 320 1.94 -7.56 8.92
CA PRO A 320 3.36 -7.83 8.82
C PRO A 320 4.13 -7.01 9.87
N ILE A 321 5.16 -7.60 10.50
CA ILE A 321 6.19 -6.85 11.22
C ILE A 321 7.55 -7.29 10.72
N PHE A 322 8.31 -6.35 10.18
CA PHE A 322 9.70 -6.51 9.80
C PHE A 322 10.56 -5.71 10.77
N LEU A 323 11.55 -6.35 11.39
CA LEU A 323 12.51 -5.72 12.29
C LEU A 323 13.92 -5.93 11.76
N LYS A 324 14.54 -4.89 11.22
CA LYS A 324 15.94 -4.87 10.85
C LYS A 324 16.74 -4.14 11.94
N LEU A 325 17.58 -4.88 12.63
CA LEU A 325 18.50 -4.32 13.61
C LEU A 325 19.70 -3.65 12.92
N PRO A 326 20.36 -2.68 13.57
CA PRO A 326 21.64 -2.17 13.10
C PRO A 326 22.63 -3.32 12.83
N GLY A 327 23.28 -3.30 11.67
CA GLY A 327 24.23 -4.33 11.24
C GLY A 327 23.60 -5.65 10.78
N GLN A 328 22.30 -5.82 10.85
CA GLN A 328 21.64 -7.05 10.35
C GLN A 328 21.65 -7.08 8.81
N THR A 329 22.25 -8.14 8.25
CA THR A 329 22.37 -8.38 6.80
C THR A 329 21.70 -9.68 6.35
N THR A 330 21.25 -10.51 7.29
CA THR A 330 20.62 -11.81 7.00
C THR A 330 19.20 -11.84 7.52
N GLY A 331 18.28 -12.28 6.65
CA GLY A 331 16.87 -12.42 6.97
C GLY A 331 16.58 -13.62 7.88
N LYS A 332 15.52 -13.49 8.67
CA LYS A 332 14.95 -14.54 9.50
C LYS A 332 13.43 -14.45 9.47
N VAL A 333 12.75 -15.56 9.28
CA VAL A 333 11.31 -15.66 9.48
C VAL A 333 11.02 -16.17 10.88
N SER A 334 10.18 -15.45 11.64
CA SER A 334 9.79 -15.78 13.01
C SER A 334 8.30 -16.10 13.07
N THR A 335 7.95 -17.13 13.85
CA THR A 335 6.56 -17.51 14.19
C THR A 335 6.17 -17.07 15.59
N SER A 336 6.95 -16.19 16.22
CA SER A 336 6.61 -15.66 17.54
C SER A 336 5.33 -14.85 17.48
N SER A 337 4.44 -15.06 18.47
CA SER A 337 3.17 -14.34 18.61
C SER A 337 3.40 -12.90 19.10
N VAL A 338 3.96 -12.06 18.25
CA VAL A 338 4.20 -10.65 18.55
C VAL A 338 2.98 -9.79 18.18
N THR A 339 2.90 -8.61 18.78
CA THR A 339 1.83 -7.64 18.50
C THR A 339 2.40 -6.27 18.18
N THR A 340 1.62 -5.42 17.55
CA THR A 340 2.07 -4.08 17.15
C THR A 340 2.46 -3.18 18.33
N ILE A 341 1.96 -3.43 19.55
CA ILE A 341 2.38 -2.68 20.75
C ILE A 341 3.78 -3.06 21.25
N ASP A 342 4.37 -4.12 20.71
CA ASP A 342 5.73 -4.55 21.04
C ASP A 342 6.81 -3.71 20.33
N ILE A 343 6.38 -2.86 19.38
CA ILE A 343 7.27 -2.00 18.59
C ILE A 343 7.91 -0.92 19.46
N LEU A 344 7.12 -0.20 20.26
CA LEU A 344 7.68 0.87 21.08
C LEU A 344 8.69 0.37 22.13
N PRO A 345 8.43 -0.70 22.93
CA PRO A 345 9.44 -1.25 23.84
C PRO A 345 10.67 -1.79 23.10
N THR A 346 10.54 -2.28 21.85
CA THR A 346 11.69 -2.65 21.02
C THR A 346 12.54 -1.42 20.68
N ILE A 347 11.91 -0.32 20.26
CA ILE A 347 12.62 0.93 19.97
C ILE A 347 13.31 1.44 21.25
N ALA A 348 12.62 1.45 22.39
CA ALA A 348 13.18 1.86 23.67
C ALA A 348 14.42 1.02 24.04
N GLN A 349 14.35 -0.30 23.90
CA GLN A 349 15.46 -1.22 24.14
C GLN A 349 16.65 -0.94 23.20
N GLN A 350 16.41 -0.77 21.90
CA GLN A 350 17.47 -0.58 20.89
C GLN A 350 18.10 0.82 20.93
N THR A 351 17.45 1.78 21.57
CA THR A 351 17.93 3.15 21.72
C THR A 351 18.39 3.47 23.14
N HIS A 352 18.32 2.50 24.05
CA HIS A 352 18.64 2.69 25.48
C HIS A 352 17.90 3.88 26.12
N LEU A 353 16.64 4.09 25.69
CA LEU A 353 15.78 5.17 26.21
C LEU A 353 14.58 4.57 26.95
N GLY A 354 14.01 5.37 27.89
CA GLY A 354 12.78 4.99 28.58
C GLY A 354 12.95 3.81 29.55
N GLU A 355 14.10 3.67 30.19
CA GLU A 355 14.37 2.58 31.15
C GLU A 355 13.36 2.53 32.30
N ASP A 356 12.85 3.68 32.73
CA ASP A 356 11.83 3.78 33.78
C ASP A 356 10.39 3.63 33.27
N TRP A 357 10.20 3.45 31.95
CA TRP A 357 8.86 3.33 31.37
C TRP A 357 8.27 1.94 31.53
N LYS A 358 6.98 1.90 31.84
CA LYS A 358 6.23 0.64 31.93
C LYS A 358 5.45 0.44 30.64
N PHE A 359 5.93 -0.45 29.80
CA PHE A 359 5.24 -0.88 28.58
C PHE A 359 4.27 -2.02 28.87
N THR A 360 3.16 -2.05 28.12
CA THR A 360 2.29 -3.23 28.08
C THR A 360 2.84 -4.27 27.08
N GLY A 361 3.47 -3.81 26.02
CA GLY A 361 4.17 -4.66 25.04
C GLY A 361 5.50 -5.20 25.58
N ILE A 362 6.03 -6.20 24.91
CA ILE A 362 7.31 -6.86 25.20
C ILE A 362 8.21 -6.69 23.97
N PRO A 363 9.50 -6.31 24.09
CA PRO A 363 10.38 -6.21 22.92
C PRO A 363 10.29 -7.42 21.98
N LEU A 364 10.29 -7.18 20.68
CA LEU A 364 10.02 -8.17 19.64
C LEU A 364 10.96 -9.38 19.67
N ASP A 365 12.20 -9.20 20.10
CA ASP A 365 13.23 -10.24 20.20
C ASP A 365 13.14 -11.10 21.48
N GLN A 366 12.30 -10.74 22.42
CA GLN A 366 12.15 -11.48 23.69
C GLN A 366 11.18 -12.65 23.56
N ALA A 367 11.47 -13.73 24.29
CA ALA A 367 10.61 -14.90 24.38
C ALA A 367 9.26 -14.57 25.00
N ARG A 368 8.20 -15.16 24.45
CA ARG A 368 6.82 -14.97 24.89
C ARG A 368 5.98 -16.21 24.72
N PRO A 369 4.87 -16.34 25.47
CA PRO A 369 3.90 -17.41 25.22
C PRO A 369 3.30 -17.31 23.81
N ILE A 370 3.00 -18.46 23.21
CA ILE A 370 2.22 -18.53 21.97
C ILE A 370 0.80 -18.07 22.28
N SER A 371 0.31 -17.11 21.52
CA SER A 371 -1.04 -16.57 21.66
C SER A 371 -1.62 -16.18 20.30
N GLY A 372 -2.94 -16.31 20.17
CA GLY A 372 -3.66 -15.79 19.01
C GLY A 372 -3.99 -14.31 19.16
N PRO A 373 -4.67 -13.73 18.15
CA PRO A 373 -5.05 -12.32 18.16
C PRO A 373 -5.98 -11.97 19.33
N ASP A 374 -5.74 -10.80 19.91
CA ASP A 374 -6.58 -10.17 20.93
C ASP A 374 -6.81 -8.72 20.50
N VAL A 375 -7.89 -8.48 19.78
CA VAL A 375 -8.15 -7.25 19.04
C VAL A 375 -9.32 -6.49 19.63
N ARG A 376 -9.15 -5.19 19.83
CA ARG A 376 -10.24 -4.26 20.14
C ARG A 376 -11.09 -4.03 18.90
N ALA A 377 -12.29 -4.58 18.88
CA ALA A 377 -13.26 -4.34 17.82
C ALA A 377 -13.97 -3.00 18.03
N SER A 378 -13.76 -2.05 17.13
CA SER A 378 -14.32 -0.69 17.20
C SER A 378 -15.84 -0.68 17.07
N GLY A 379 -16.42 -1.53 16.22
CA GLY A 379 -17.86 -1.67 16.04
C GLY A 379 -18.55 -2.27 17.26
N ALA A 380 -18.06 -3.39 17.76
CA ALA A 380 -18.61 -4.10 18.90
C ALA A 380 -18.18 -3.51 20.26
N ARG A 381 -17.19 -2.62 20.28
CA ARG A 381 -16.61 -2.00 21.49
C ARG A 381 -16.16 -3.01 22.54
N LYS A 382 -15.69 -4.17 22.11
CA LYS A 382 -15.23 -5.27 22.97
C LYS A 382 -13.94 -5.88 22.43
N GLN A 383 -13.25 -6.64 23.27
CA GLN A 383 -12.13 -7.48 22.86
C GLN A 383 -12.65 -8.72 22.15
N ILE A 384 -12.10 -9.01 20.99
CA ILE A 384 -12.33 -10.24 20.22
C ILE A 384 -11.03 -11.02 20.27
N ARG A 385 -11.15 -12.30 20.61
CA ARG A 385 -10.03 -13.21 20.76
C ARG A 385 -10.25 -14.45 19.94
N GLU A 386 -9.15 -15.01 19.45
CA GLU A 386 -9.10 -16.27 18.76
C GLU A 386 -7.88 -17.07 19.26
N SER A 387 -7.94 -18.38 19.15
CA SER A 387 -6.77 -19.21 19.46
C SER A 387 -5.69 -19.05 18.37
N HIS A 388 -4.44 -19.27 18.74
CA HIS A 388 -3.33 -19.23 17.78
C HIS A 388 -3.54 -20.23 16.63
N ASP A 389 -3.91 -21.47 16.95
CA ASP A 389 -4.10 -22.53 15.95
C ASP A 389 -5.20 -22.21 14.95
N GLN A 390 -6.31 -21.61 15.42
CA GLN A 390 -7.39 -21.18 14.55
C GLN A 390 -6.95 -20.02 13.65
N PHE A 391 -6.26 -19.03 14.21
CA PHE A 391 -5.69 -17.91 13.45
C PHE A 391 -4.77 -18.38 12.32
N ILE A 392 -3.85 -19.32 12.63
CA ILE A 392 -2.92 -19.88 11.64
C ILE A 392 -3.69 -20.66 10.55
N ALA A 393 -4.65 -21.51 10.95
CA ALA A 393 -5.43 -22.31 10.01
C ALA A 393 -6.26 -21.43 9.06
N GLU A 394 -6.91 -20.38 9.56
CA GLU A 394 -7.69 -19.44 8.73
C GLU A 394 -6.79 -18.59 7.82
N ARG A 395 -5.62 -18.14 8.31
CA ARG A 395 -4.62 -17.45 7.49
C ARG A 395 -4.17 -18.34 6.32
N ASP A 396 -3.80 -19.59 6.60
CA ASP A 396 -3.29 -20.50 5.58
C ASP A 396 -4.38 -20.84 4.54
N ALA A 397 -5.62 -21.04 4.98
CA ALA A 397 -6.76 -21.19 4.07
C ALA A 397 -6.98 -19.94 3.20
N TRP A 398 -6.77 -18.75 3.76
CA TRP A 398 -6.87 -17.50 3.00
C TRP A 398 -5.72 -17.36 1.99
N LEU A 399 -4.49 -17.70 2.34
CA LEU A 399 -3.34 -17.70 1.42
C LEU A 399 -3.58 -18.64 0.23
N GLN A 400 -4.11 -19.86 0.45
CA GLN A 400 -4.50 -20.77 -0.62
C GLN A 400 -5.59 -20.17 -1.51
N THR A 401 -6.55 -19.46 -0.90
CA THR A 401 -7.62 -18.78 -1.64
C THR A 401 -7.06 -17.66 -2.51
N LEU A 402 -6.17 -16.83 -1.98
CA LEU A 402 -5.50 -15.75 -2.73
C LEU A 402 -4.67 -16.32 -3.89
N ALA A 403 -3.87 -17.36 -3.64
CA ALA A 403 -3.04 -17.98 -4.67
C ALA A 403 -3.87 -18.60 -5.81
N LYS A 404 -5.05 -19.12 -5.50
CA LYS A 404 -5.98 -19.65 -6.52
C LYS A 404 -6.64 -18.54 -7.34
N ARG A 405 -7.03 -17.42 -6.71
CA ARG A 405 -7.73 -16.30 -7.38
C ARG A 405 -6.76 -15.37 -8.12
N PHE A 406 -5.57 -15.20 -7.56
CA PHE A 406 -4.52 -14.33 -8.06
C PHE A 406 -3.20 -15.11 -8.12
N PRO A 407 -3.00 -15.97 -9.15
CA PRO A 407 -1.79 -16.77 -9.30
C PRO A 407 -0.53 -15.92 -9.27
N ALA A 408 0.61 -16.48 -8.88
CA ALA A 408 1.89 -15.77 -8.81
C ALA A 408 2.29 -15.16 -10.17
N GLY A 409 3.09 -14.10 -10.14
CA GLY A 409 3.58 -13.38 -11.32
C GLY A 409 3.34 -11.88 -11.25
N LYS A 410 4.28 -11.11 -11.77
CA LYS A 410 4.28 -9.64 -11.73
C LYS A 410 2.99 -9.02 -12.27
N ASP A 411 2.49 -9.53 -13.40
CA ASP A 411 1.29 -9.01 -14.07
C ASP A 411 0.02 -9.82 -13.77
N SER A 412 0.12 -10.82 -12.88
CA SER A 412 -0.99 -11.73 -12.59
C SER A 412 -2.20 -11.03 -11.96
N LEU A 413 -1.97 -9.93 -11.25
CA LEU A 413 -3.06 -9.12 -10.69
C LEU A 413 -3.97 -8.51 -11.75
N TYR A 414 -3.52 -8.37 -12.99
CA TYR A 414 -4.36 -7.93 -14.10
C TYR A 414 -5.11 -9.10 -14.78
N ARG A 415 -4.78 -10.34 -14.42
CA ARG A 415 -5.38 -11.56 -14.96
C ARG A 415 -6.44 -12.14 -14.01
N SER A 416 -7.34 -11.29 -13.53
CA SER A 416 -8.40 -11.66 -12.60
C SER A 416 -9.74 -11.66 -13.31
N GLY A 417 -10.58 -12.65 -13.01
CA GLY A 417 -11.93 -12.80 -13.56
C GLY A 417 -12.16 -14.13 -14.26
N PRO A 418 -13.37 -14.36 -14.80
CA PRO A 418 -13.67 -15.55 -15.60
C PRO A 418 -12.96 -15.49 -16.96
N ASN A 419 -12.62 -16.65 -17.53
CA ASN A 419 -12.01 -16.78 -18.86
C ASN A 419 -10.67 -15.99 -19.00
N GLN A 420 -9.85 -15.98 -17.95
CA GLN A 420 -8.58 -15.25 -17.93
C GLN A 420 -7.55 -15.78 -18.95
N GLU A 421 -7.74 -16.98 -19.48
CA GLU A 421 -6.97 -17.56 -20.58
C GLU A 421 -7.08 -16.73 -21.87
N LEU A 422 -8.17 -16.00 -22.07
CA LEU A 422 -8.37 -15.10 -23.21
C LEU A 422 -7.44 -13.88 -23.18
N ILE A 423 -6.88 -13.52 -22.02
CA ILE A 423 -6.05 -12.32 -21.89
C ILE A 423 -4.74 -12.51 -22.68
N GLY A 424 -4.53 -11.64 -23.64
CA GLY A 424 -3.41 -11.67 -24.54
C GLY A 424 -3.77 -12.11 -25.95
N ASP A 425 -4.92 -12.73 -26.15
CA ASP A 425 -5.37 -13.14 -27.47
C ASP A 425 -5.78 -11.95 -28.35
N PRO A 426 -5.63 -12.06 -29.66
CA PRO A 426 -6.18 -11.08 -30.58
C PRO A 426 -7.71 -11.09 -30.51
N MET A 427 -8.33 -9.93 -30.64
CA MET A 427 -9.78 -9.83 -30.81
C MET A 427 -10.18 -10.60 -32.08
N PRO A 428 -11.19 -11.46 -32.06
CA PRO A 428 -11.63 -12.19 -33.24
C PRO A 428 -11.98 -11.24 -34.40
N SER A 429 -11.54 -11.59 -35.60
CA SER A 429 -11.83 -10.82 -36.83
C SER A 429 -13.29 -10.92 -37.27
N SER A 430 -13.99 -11.99 -36.86
CA SER A 430 -15.41 -12.21 -37.13
C SER A 430 -16.14 -12.49 -35.82
N LEU A 431 -17.17 -11.73 -35.56
CA LEU A 431 -18.06 -11.85 -34.40
C LEU A 431 -19.51 -11.98 -34.88
N ALA A 432 -20.36 -12.65 -34.13
CA ALA A 432 -21.77 -12.67 -34.39
C ALA A 432 -22.38 -11.25 -34.27
N PRO A 433 -23.52 -10.97 -34.92
CA PRO A 433 -24.26 -9.74 -34.72
C PRO A 433 -24.66 -9.58 -33.24
N THR A 434 -24.57 -8.37 -32.76
CA THR A 434 -25.04 -8.05 -31.39
C THR A 434 -26.55 -8.28 -31.29
N PRO A 435 -27.02 -8.99 -30.27
CA PRO A 435 -28.45 -9.17 -30.05
C PRO A 435 -29.17 -7.81 -29.93
N PRO A 436 -30.42 -7.71 -30.50
CA PRO A 436 -31.19 -6.47 -30.45
C PRO A 436 -31.36 -5.97 -29.00
N GLY A 437 -31.19 -4.66 -28.79
CA GLY A 437 -31.32 -4.00 -27.48
C GLY A 437 -30.14 -4.17 -26.54
N GLN A 438 -29.12 -4.97 -26.88
CA GLN A 438 -27.90 -5.09 -26.07
C GLN A 438 -26.86 -4.06 -26.50
N ARG A 439 -26.37 -3.28 -25.54
CA ARG A 439 -25.28 -2.34 -25.80
C ARG A 439 -24.51 -1.98 -24.54
N ALA A 440 -23.26 -1.54 -24.71
CA ALA A 440 -22.41 -0.98 -23.68
C ALA A 440 -22.18 0.51 -23.90
N GLN A 441 -22.29 1.27 -22.82
CA GLN A 441 -21.92 2.68 -22.76
C GLN A 441 -20.72 2.82 -21.84
N PHE A 442 -19.57 3.19 -22.40
CA PHE A 442 -18.35 3.42 -21.64
C PHE A 442 -18.44 4.72 -20.84
N SER A 443 -17.91 4.71 -19.64
CA SER A 443 -17.74 5.92 -18.84
C SER A 443 -16.64 6.77 -19.44
N TYR A 444 -16.96 8.01 -19.80
CA TYR A 444 -16.08 9.05 -20.30
C TYR A 444 -15.13 8.63 -21.46
N PRO A 445 -15.65 8.28 -22.62
CA PRO A 445 -14.88 7.85 -23.79
C PRO A 445 -13.74 8.79 -24.24
N PRO A 446 -13.84 10.15 -24.08
CA PRO A 446 -12.80 11.07 -24.50
C PRO A 446 -11.41 10.80 -23.89
N THR A 447 -11.34 10.16 -22.71
CA THR A 447 -10.04 9.87 -22.07
C THR A 447 -9.17 8.90 -22.86
N TYR A 448 -9.75 8.10 -23.76
CA TYR A 448 -9.03 7.13 -24.59
C TYR A 448 -8.56 7.72 -25.92
N ALA A 449 -8.99 8.92 -26.28
CA ALA A 449 -8.59 9.60 -27.52
C ALA A 449 -7.15 10.15 -27.47
N ASN A 450 -6.64 10.42 -26.27
CA ASN A 450 -5.29 10.95 -26.10
C ASN A 450 -4.67 10.43 -24.78
N VAL A 451 -4.29 9.17 -24.76
CA VAL A 451 -3.64 8.54 -23.60
C VAL A 451 -2.14 8.86 -23.62
N ASP A 452 -1.59 9.21 -22.48
CA ASP A 452 -0.16 9.18 -22.21
C ASP A 452 0.13 8.07 -21.19
N PRO A 453 0.72 6.94 -21.60
CA PRO A 453 1.03 5.84 -20.69
C PRO A 453 2.03 6.18 -19.58
N ALA A 454 2.78 7.28 -19.71
CA ALA A 454 3.72 7.76 -18.71
C ALA A 454 3.10 8.80 -17.74
N ALA A 455 1.86 9.23 -17.97
CA ALA A 455 1.21 10.22 -17.11
C ALA A 455 0.98 9.68 -15.70
N LYS A 456 1.07 10.56 -14.70
CA LYS A 456 0.74 10.21 -13.29
C LYS A 456 -0.71 9.76 -13.09
N LEU A 457 -1.61 10.10 -14.01
CA LEU A 457 -3.04 9.74 -13.98
C LEU A 457 -3.43 9.12 -15.31
N ILE A 458 -3.85 7.85 -15.29
CA ILE A 458 -4.18 7.06 -16.48
C ILE A 458 -5.60 6.49 -16.41
N SER A 459 -6.26 6.26 -17.56
CA SER A 459 -7.59 5.65 -17.64
C SER A 459 -7.53 4.11 -17.67
N ALA A 460 -6.79 3.51 -16.72
CA ALA A 460 -6.60 2.06 -16.63
C ALA A 460 -7.81 1.33 -16.03
N TYR A 461 -8.69 2.00 -15.29
CA TYR A 461 -9.95 1.46 -14.80
C TYR A 461 -11.04 1.76 -15.84
N VAL A 462 -11.36 0.75 -16.65
CA VAL A 462 -12.37 0.84 -17.70
C VAL A 462 -13.70 0.39 -17.15
N SER A 463 -14.70 1.27 -17.18
CA SER A 463 -16.03 1.00 -16.64
C SER A 463 -17.13 1.54 -17.55
N GLY A 464 -18.36 1.15 -17.27
CA GLY A 464 -19.54 1.64 -17.96
C GLY A 464 -20.81 0.91 -17.59
N ARG A 465 -21.89 1.27 -18.31
CA ARG A 465 -23.22 0.69 -18.15
C ARG A 465 -23.56 -0.24 -19.30
N LEU A 466 -24.41 -1.20 -19.02
CA LEU A 466 -24.91 -2.17 -19.98
C LEU A 466 -26.43 -2.08 -20.05
N GLU A 467 -26.97 -2.07 -21.25
CA GLU A 467 -28.40 -2.13 -21.52
C GLU A 467 -28.72 -3.45 -22.19
N GLY A 468 -29.85 -4.07 -21.84
CA GLY A 468 -30.32 -5.33 -22.39
C GLY A 468 -29.44 -6.55 -22.05
N VAL A 469 -28.44 -6.39 -21.18
CA VAL A 469 -27.51 -7.44 -20.76
C VAL A 469 -27.85 -7.86 -19.32
N ALA A 470 -27.86 -9.16 -19.05
CA ALA A 470 -28.10 -9.68 -17.70
C ALA A 470 -26.89 -9.43 -16.78
N ALA A 471 -27.12 -9.39 -15.46
CA ALA A 471 -26.04 -9.50 -14.48
C ALA A 471 -25.36 -10.88 -14.61
N LYS A 472 -24.06 -10.92 -14.27
CA LYS A 472 -23.21 -12.14 -14.35
C LYS A 472 -22.93 -12.63 -15.78
N GLN A 473 -23.12 -11.80 -16.81
CA GLN A 473 -22.62 -12.07 -18.14
C GLN A 473 -21.09 -11.94 -18.15
N ASP A 474 -20.40 -12.97 -18.62
CA ASP A 474 -18.96 -12.93 -18.80
C ASP A 474 -18.57 -11.99 -19.95
N LEU A 475 -17.51 -11.23 -19.75
CA LEU A 475 -17.09 -10.13 -20.62
C LEU A 475 -15.59 -10.20 -20.89
N ALA A 476 -15.17 -9.77 -22.08
CA ALA A 476 -13.78 -9.51 -22.41
C ALA A 476 -13.62 -8.09 -22.94
N LEU A 477 -12.58 -7.39 -22.51
CA LEU A 477 -12.25 -6.05 -22.95
C LEU A 477 -11.00 -6.10 -23.83
N ALA A 478 -11.16 -5.78 -25.10
CA ALA A 478 -10.03 -5.61 -26.00
C ALA A 478 -9.58 -4.15 -26.03
N VAL A 479 -8.27 -3.94 -26.03
CA VAL A 479 -7.61 -2.64 -26.20
C VAL A 479 -6.67 -2.77 -27.41
N ASN A 480 -6.82 -1.88 -28.37
CA ASN A 480 -6.03 -1.88 -29.62
C ASN A 480 -6.02 -3.24 -30.35
N GLY A 481 -7.16 -3.95 -30.34
CA GLY A 481 -7.33 -5.23 -31.01
C GLY A 481 -6.82 -6.46 -30.26
N LYS A 482 -6.40 -6.32 -28.99
CA LYS A 482 -5.93 -7.40 -28.12
C LYS A 482 -6.74 -7.45 -26.83
N ILE A 483 -7.18 -8.63 -26.39
CA ILE A 483 -7.91 -8.79 -25.12
C ILE A 483 -6.95 -8.44 -23.98
N ALA A 484 -7.29 -7.38 -23.25
CA ALA A 484 -6.45 -6.81 -22.19
C ALA A 484 -6.96 -7.10 -20.78
N ALA A 485 -8.26 -7.37 -20.65
CA ALA A 485 -8.89 -7.75 -19.39
C ALA A 485 -10.14 -8.60 -19.64
N VAL A 486 -10.51 -9.37 -18.64
CA VAL A 486 -11.76 -10.13 -18.59
C VAL A 486 -12.52 -9.78 -17.32
N GLY A 487 -13.83 -10.01 -17.33
CA GLY A 487 -14.65 -9.69 -16.17
C GLY A 487 -16.08 -10.19 -16.33
N ARG A 488 -16.95 -9.65 -15.51
CA ARG A 488 -18.36 -10.01 -15.48
C ARG A 488 -19.21 -8.78 -15.26
N SER A 489 -20.39 -8.74 -15.86
CA SER A 489 -21.39 -7.71 -15.57
C SER A 489 -21.94 -7.88 -14.16
N TYR A 490 -22.28 -6.78 -13.51
CA TYR A 490 -22.84 -6.78 -12.16
C TYR A 490 -23.96 -5.75 -12.03
N SER A 491 -24.84 -5.94 -11.05
CA SER A 491 -25.89 -4.98 -10.71
C SER A 491 -25.38 -4.02 -9.62
N ASP A 492 -25.52 -2.72 -9.88
CA ASP A 492 -25.22 -1.67 -8.91
C ASP A 492 -26.20 -0.50 -9.12
N PHE A 493 -26.76 0.06 -8.04
CA PHE A 493 -27.75 1.15 -8.06
C PHE A 493 -28.87 0.98 -9.08
N GLY A 494 -29.37 -0.26 -9.25
CA GLY A 494 -30.50 -0.55 -10.14
C GLY A 494 -30.16 -0.58 -11.65
N ALA A 495 -28.90 -0.53 -12.01
CA ALA A 495 -28.41 -0.68 -13.38
C ALA A 495 -27.39 -1.81 -13.49
N ILE A 496 -27.17 -2.29 -14.72
CA ILE A 496 -26.10 -3.27 -14.99
C ILE A 496 -24.85 -2.53 -15.43
N HIS A 497 -23.74 -2.89 -14.80
CA HIS A 497 -22.44 -2.27 -15.00
C HIS A 497 -21.37 -3.28 -15.40
N PHE A 498 -20.25 -2.77 -15.89
CA PHE A 498 -18.99 -3.48 -16.01
C PHE A 498 -17.84 -2.60 -15.50
N SER A 499 -16.83 -3.23 -14.97
CA SER A 499 -15.57 -2.57 -14.64
C SER A 499 -14.41 -3.57 -14.69
N MET A 500 -13.27 -3.12 -15.22
CA MET A 500 -12.06 -3.92 -15.36
C MET A 500 -10.83 -3.02 -15.22
N ILE A 501 -9.75 -3.54 -14.63
CA ILE A 501 -8.45 -2.87 -14.63
C ILE A 501 -7.60 -3.43 -15.76
N VAL A 502 -7.09 -2.54 -16.58
CA VAL A 502 -6.23 -2.84 -17.73
C VAL A 502 -4.81 -2.45 -17.39
N PRO A 503 -3.79 -3.30 -17.68
CA PRO A 503 -2.40 -2.90 -17.52
C PRO A 503 -2.09 -1.63 -18.30
N PRO A 504 -1.36 -0.64 -17.75
CA PRO A 504 -0.96 0.56 -18.48
C PRO A 504 -0.24 0.27 -19.82
N THR A 505 0.47 -0.84 -19.88
CA THR A 505 1.19 -1.32 -21.07
C THR A 505 0.28 -1.71 -22.24
N SER A 506 -1.02 -1.88 -22.02
CA SER A 506 -2.01 -2.12 -23.08
C SER A 506 -2.34 -0.86 -23.88
N PHE A 507 -2.08 0.32 -23.30
CA PHE A 507 -2.30 1.59 -23.98
C PHE A 507 -1.05 2.04 -24.74
N ARG A 508 -1.28 2.65 -25.89
CA ARG A 508 -0.27 3.40 -26.66
C ARG A 508 -0.43 4.90 -26.45
N LYS A 509 0.61 5.66 -26.70
CA LYS A 509 0.52 7.12 -26.68
C LYS A 509 -0.41 7.60 -27.79
N GLY A 510 -1.33 8.51 -27.45
CA GLY A 510 -2.35 9.03 -28.37
C GLY A 510 -3.66 8.23 -28.31
N ALA A 511 -4.29 8.07 -29.47
CA ALA A 511 -5.60 7.44 -29.57
C ALA A 511 -5.54 5.91 -29.39
N ASN A 512 -6.47 5.39 -28.58
CA ASN A 512 -6.63 3.97 -28.33
C ASN A 512 -8.04 3.52 -28.67
N THR A 513 -8.18 2.32 -29.19
CA THR A 513 -9.48 1.68 -29.47
C THR A 513 -9.81 0.69 -28.37
N LEU A 514 -11.05 0.71 -27.89
CA LEU A 514 -11.56 -0.27 -26.93
C LEU A 514 -12.79 -0.97 -27.53
N ALA A 515 -12.92 -2.28 -27.25
CA ALA A 515 -14.09 -3.03 -27.60
C ALA A 515 -14.48 -3.93 -26.42
N LEU A 516 -15.72 -3.84 -25.97
CA LEU A 516 -16.29 -4.73 -24.97
C LEU A 516 -17.04 -5.86 -25.67
N LEU A 517 -16.66 -7.10 -25.37
CA LEU A 517 -17.18 -8.32 -25.97
C LEU A 517 -17.95 -9.11 -24.92
N ALA A 518 -19.10 -9.67 -25.31
CA ALA A 518 -19.74 -10.71 -24.53
C ALA A 518 -19.02 -12.04 -24.74
N VAL A 519 -18.78 -12.78 -23.67
CA VAL A 519 -18.17 -14.13 -23.71
C VAL A 519 -19.28 -15.15 -23.47
N VAL A 520 -19.39 -16.12 -24.38
CA VAL A 520 -20.36 -17.22 -24.30
C VAL A 520 -19.61 -18.54 -24.45
N ASN A 521 -19.80 -19.44 -23.52
CA ASN A 521 -19.11 -20.74 -23.47
C ASN A 521 -17.58 -20.62 -23.60
N GLY A 522 -17.00 -19.60 -22.89
CA GLY A 522 -15.56 -19.36 -22.89
C GLY A 522 -14.99 -18.65 -24.12
N ASN A 523 -15.83 -18.24 -25.08
CA ASN A 523 -15.38 -17.59 -26.31
C ASN A 523 -15.99 -16.20 -26.49
N PRO A 524 -15.23 -15.20 -27.00
CA PRO A 524 -15.81 -13.93 -27.41
C PRO A 524 -16.83 -14.15 -28.54
N ALA A 525 -18.10 -13.78 -28.28
CA ALA A 525 -19.22 -14.09 -29.17
C ALA A 525 -19.65 -12.89 -30.03
N TYR A 526 -19.89 -11.74 -29.42
CA TYR A 526 -20.32 -10.51 -30.09
C TYR A 526 -19.86 -9.27 -29.34
N GLN A 527 -19.79 -8.14 -30.05
CA GLN A 527 -19.33 -6.86 -29.48
C GLN A 527 -20.50 -6.07 -28.93
N LEU A 528 -20.49 -5.75 -27.63
CA LEU A 528 -21.49 -4.92 -26.96
C LEU A 528 -21.30 -3.41 -27.21
N GLY A 529 -20.09 -2.95 -27.38
CA GLY A 529 -19.77 -1.53 -27.62
C GLY A 529 -18.28 -1.29 -27.80
N GLY A 530 -17.90 -0.04 -28.09
CA GLY A 530 -16.52 0.32 -28.28
C GLY A 530 -16.28 1.84 -28.26
N VAL A 531 -14.99 2.22 -28.20
CA VAL A 531 -14.50 3.59 -28.22
C VAL A 531 -13.38 3.70 -29.26
N GLY A 532 -13.28 4.85 -29.94
CA GLY A 532 -12.14 5.15 -30.82
C GLY A 532 -12.20 4.47 -32.19
N ARG A 533 -13.39 4.33 -32.75
CA ARG A 533 -13.59 3.88 -34.15
C ARG A 533 -13.43 5.06 -35.11
#